data_121bbfa005dc9587ca4b14d2215ba5b8
#
_entry.id   121bbfa005dc9587ca4b14d2215ba5b8
#
_cell.length_a   1.000
_cell.length_b   1.000
_cell.length_c   1.000
_cell.angle_alpha   90.00
_cell.angle_beta   90.00
_cell.angle_gamma   90.00
#
_symmetry.space_group_name_H-M   'P 1'
#
loop_
_entity.id
_entity.type
_entity.pdbx_description
1 polymer ?
#
loop_
_entity_poly.entity_id
_entity_poly.type
_entity_poly.pdbx_seq_one_letter_code
_entity_poly.pdbx_strand_id
1 'polypeptide(L)'
;METIYLAGGCFWGVEKFFSQFKGVINTEVGYANGDVEEASYEELWKTGHAETVKIEYDPSIIDLEKLLDYYFMIIDPLSINKQGPDAGRQYRTGIYYTSENQIESIKNVIDKVEEKLKNKIAVEVEPIRNYQTAEEYHQKYLDKHPGGYCHIRRDMFHLED
;
A
#
# COMPACT_ATOMS: atom_id res chain seq x y z
N MET A 1 -17.32 -4.86 7.23
CA MET A 1 -16.16 -4.05 6.75
C MET A 1 -14.86 -4.68 7.20
N GLU A 2 -13.88 -4.72 6.32
CA GLU A 2 -12.57 -5.29 6.61
C GLU A 2 -11.46 -4.26 6.38
N THR A 3 -10.27 -4.56 6.86
CA THR A 3 -9.12 -3.66 6.77
C THR A 3 -7.91 -4.41 6.25
N ILE A 4 -7.18 -3.79 5.32
CA ILE A 4 -5.88 -4.26 4.84
C ILE A 4 -4.91 -3.07 4.81
N TYR A 5 -3.63 -3.35 5.02
CA TYR A 5 -2.59 -2.32 4.98
C TYR A 5 -1.66 -2.62 3.81
N LEU A 6 -1.48 -1.65 2.92
CA LEU A 6 -0.67 -1.83 1.70
C LEU A 6 0.44 -0.80 1.61
N ALA A 7 1.66 -1.27 1.42
CA ALA A 7 2.84 -0.43 1.22
C ALA A 7 3.29 -0.54 -0.25
N GLY A 8 3.45 0.56 -0.92
CA GLY A 8 3.77 0.57 -2.36
C GLY A 8 4.54 1.81 -2.79
N GLY A 9 5.56 2.20 -2.04
CA GLY A 9 6.32 3.42 -2.30
C GLY A 9 5.69 4.61 -1.59
N CYS A 10 5.86 5.81 -2.15
CA CYS A 10 5.28 7.01 -1.55
C CYS A 10 3.77 6.87 -1.35
N PHE A 11 3.33 7.01 -0.10
CA PHE A 11 1.93 6.74 0.23
C PHE A 11 0.95 7.81 -0.27
N TRP A 12 1.42 8.97 -0.72
CA TRP A 12 0.51 9.99 -1.29
C TRP A 12 -0.23 9.46 -2.51
N GLY A 13 0.51 8.85 -3.44
CA GLY A 13 -0.07 8.29 -4.66
C GLY A 13 -0.89 7.03 -4.39
N VAL A 14 -0.40 6.18 -3.50
CA VAL A 14 -1.10 4.94 -3.15
C VAL A 14 -2.45 5.25 -2.51
N GLU A 15 -2.52 6.23 -1.60
CA GLU A 15 -3.79 6.64 -1.00
C GLU A 15 -4.75 7.18 -2.06
N LYS A 16 -4.27 8.09 -2.91
CA LYS A 16 -5.10 8.65 -3.98
C LYS A 16 -5.64 7.56 -4.90
N PHE A 17 -4.79 6.62 -5.27
CA PHE A 17 -5.17 5.52 -6.14
C PHE A 17 -6.33 4.70 -5.55
N PHE A 18 -6.19 4.24 -4.30
CA PHE A 18 -7.21 3.38 -3.71
C PHE A 18 -8.49 4.12 -3.35
N SER A 19 -8.43 5.42 -3.09
CA SER A 19 -9.61 6.20 -2.74
C SER A 19 -10.62 6.33 -3.89
N GLN A 20 -10.24 5.99 -5.12
CA GLN A 20 -11.14 6.07 -6.27
C GLN A 20 -12.17 4.95 -6.34
N PHE A 21 -11.94 3.81 -5.68
CA PHE A 21 -12.77 2.61 -5.88
C PHE A 21 -14.01 2.59 -5.01
N LYS A 22 -15.15 2.20 -5.62
CA LYS A 22 -16.35 1.88 -4.84
C LYS A 22 -16.02 0.68 -3.97
N GLY A 23 -16.49 0.72 -2.74
CA GLY A 23 -16.19 -0.31 -1.76
C GLY A 23 -15.02 0.03 -0.86
N VAL A 24 -14.14 0.95 -1.26
CA VAL A 24 -13.15 1.53 -0.37
C VAL A 24 -13.82 2.65 0.42
N ILE A 25 -14.06 2.38 1.71
CA ILE A 25 -14.86 3.27 2.56
C ILE A 25 -14.00 4.38 3.15
N ASN A 26 -12.78 4.05 3.55
CA ASN A 26 -11.86 5.01 4.14
C ASN A 26 -10.42 4.62 3.88
N THR A 27 -9.55 5.63 3.77
CA THR A 27 -8.11 5.44 3.65
C THR A 27 -7.40 6.33 4.66
N GLU A 28 -6.26 5.86 5.14
CA GLU A 28 -5.41 6.60 6.06
C GLU A 28 -3.96 6.27 5.75
N VAL A 29 -3.08 7.26 5.69
CA VAL A 29 -1.67 6.98 5.50
C VAL A 29 -0.96 6.89 6.84
N GLY A 30 0.02 6.02 6.91
CA GLY A 30 0.77 5.76 8.13
C GLY A 30 2.08 5.05 7.86
N TYR A 31 2.70 4.60 8.95
CA TYR A 31 3.98 3.90 8.93
C TYR A 31 3.79 2.55 9.60
N ALA A 32 4.27 1.49 8.97
CA ALA A 32 4.01 0.14 9.47
C ALA A 32 5.24 -0.76 9.42
N ASN A 33 5.19 -1.78 10.24
CA ASN A 33 6.13 -2.90 10.24
C ASN A 33 7.59 -2.49 10.40
N GLY A 34 7.81 -1.42 11.16
CA GLY A 34 9.15 -1.03 11.60
C GLY A 34 9.55 -1.76 12.88
N ASP A 35 10.73 -1.40 13.39
CA ASP A 35 11.37 -2.10 14.50
C ASP A 35 10.87 -1.64 15.87
N VAL A 36 10.20 -0.49 15.94
CA VAL A 36 9.67 0.11 17.18
C VAL A 36 8.24 0.56 16.97
N GLU A 37 7.51 0.82 18.06
CA GLU A 37 6.09 1.19 17.98
C GLU A 37 5.85 2.57 17.40
N GLU A 38 6.71 3.53 17.68
CA GLU A 38 6.53 4.90 17.26
C GLU A 38 7.39 5.23 16.05
N ALA A 39 6.84 6.03 15.15
CA ALA A 39 7.53 6.47 13.95
C ALA A 39 7.11 7.89 13.59
N SER A 40 8.01 8.63 12.95
CA SER A 40 7.70 9.91 12.32
C SER A 40 8.36 9.92 10.95
N TYR A 41 7.86 10.76 10.05
CA TYR A 41 8.40 10.85 8.70
C TYR A 41 9.92 11.09 8.68
N GLU A 42 10.40 11.93 9.59
CA GLU A 42 11.81 12.32 9.67
C GLU A 42 12.71 11.20 10.15
N GLU A 43 12.16 10.20 10.86
CA GLU A 43 12.93 9.12 11.47
C GLU A 43 12.73 7.76 10.79
N LEU A 44 12.02 7.68 9.66
CA LEU A 44 11.74 6.41 8.98
C LEU A 44 13.00 5.65 8.59
N TRP A 45 14.05 6.36 8.20
CA TRP A 45 15.33 5.74 7.88
C TRP A 45 15.94 4.97 9.05
N LYS A 46 15.58 5.36 10.27
CA LYS A 46 16.09 4.80 11.53
C LYS A 46 15.18 3.70 12.07
N THR A 47 13.86 3.89 12.02
CA THR A 47 12.90 2.96 12.60
C THR A 47 12.53 1.81 11.68
N GLY A 48 12.81 1.93 10.39
CA GLY A 48 12.57 0.87 9.42
C GLY A 48 11.12 0.66 9.03
N HIS A 49 10.22 1.60 9.38
CA HIS A 49 8.82 1.52 8.97
C HIS A 49 8.66 1.77 7.48
N ALA A 50 7.67 1.11 6.87
CA ALA A 50 7.27 1.36 5.49
C ALA A 50 6.13 2.38 5.45
N GLU A 51 6.16 3.29 4.47
CA GLU A 51 5.02 4.15 4.17
C GLU A 51 3.88 3.27 3.69
N THR A 52 2.74 3.35 4.35
CA THR A 52 1.66 2.37 4.23
C THR A 52 0.31 3.08 4.18
N VAL A 53 -0.63 2.51 3.44
CA VAL A 53 -2.01 2.99 3.42
C VAL A 53 -2.90 1.95 4.11
N LYS A 54 -3.63 2.40 5.12
CA LYS A 54 -4.66 1.61 5.77
C LYS A 54 -5.94 1.75 4.95
N ILE A 55 -6.48 0.64 4.48
CA ILE A 55 -7.67 0.63 3.62
C ILE A 55 -8.80 -0.10 4.32
N GLU A 56 -9.88 0.62 4.60
CA GLU A 56 -11.11 0.02 5.11
C GLU A 56 -12.06 -0.18 3.93
N TYR A 57 -12.50 -1.41 3.71
CA TYR A 57 -13.29 -1.74 2.52
C TYR A 57 -14.48 -2.64 2.87
N ASP A 58 -15.51 -2.56 2.01
CA ASP A 58 -16.69 -3.42 2.09
C ASP A 58 -16.49 -4.61 1.15
N PRO A 59 -16.27 -5.83 1.68
CA PRO A 59 -16.00 -6.98 0.84
C PRO A 59 -17.19 -7.44 -0.03
N SER A 60 -18.38 -6.92 0.25
CA SER A 60 -19.54 -7.20 -0.62
C SER A 60 -19.52 -6.35 -1.89
N ILE A 61 -18.74 -5.27 -1.91
CA ILE A 61 -18.59 -4.37 -3.07
C ILE A 61 -17.28 -4.63 -3.78
N ILE A 62 -16.19 -4.74 -3.03
CA ILE A 62 -14.86 -5.04 -3.58
C ILE A 62 -14.16 -6.04 -2.64
N ASP A 63 -13.77 -7.19 -3.16
CA ASP A 63 -13.09 -8.18 -2.33
C ASP A 63 -11.58 -7.92 -2.27
N LEU A 64 -10.91 -8.62 -1.37
CA LEU A 64 -9.47 -8.44 -1.17
C LEU A 64 -8.66 -8.79 -2.41
N GLU A 65 -9.03 -9.86 -3.13
CA GLU A 65 -8.29 -10.25 -4.33
C GLU A 65 -8.36 -9.15 -5.39
N LYS A 66 -9.51 -8.50 -5.55
CA LYS A 66 -9.65 -7.38 -6.50
C LYS A 66 -8.79 -6.19 -6.08
N LEU A 67 -8.80 -5.84 -4.79
CA LEU A 67 -7.93 -4.78 -4.26
C LEU A 67 -6.47 -5.08 -4.54
N LEU A 68 -6.06 -6.32 -4.35
CA LEU A 68 -4.66 -6.72 -4.59
C LEU A 68 -4.33 -6.75 -6.08
N ASP A 69 -5.28 -7.10 -6.95
CA ASP A 69 -5.06 -6.99 -8.40
C ASP A 69 -4.75 -5.53 -8.77
N TYR A 70 -5.50 -4.58 -8.21
CA TYR A 70 -5.22 -3.15 -8.43
C TYR A 70 -3.87 -2.75 -7.83
N TYR A 71 -3.54 -3.25 -6.65
CA TYR A 71 -2.26 -2.97 -5.99
C TYR A 71 -1.08 -3.35 -6.90
N PHE A 72 -1.13 -4.53 -7.50
CA PHE A 72 -0.06 -4.99 -8.39
C PHE A 72 0.02 -4.21 -9.70
N MET A 73 -1.00 -3.41 -10.03
CA MET A 73 -0.95 -2.52 -11.19
C MET A 73 -0.07 -1.29 -10.95
N ILE A 74 0.13 -0.89 -9.70
CA ILE A 74 0.81 0.37 -9.37
C ILE A 74 2.17 0.19 -8.70
N ILE A 75 2.62 -1.04 -8.49
CA ILE A 75 3.94 -1.31 -7.91
C ILE A 75 4.80 -2.12 -8.87
N ASP A 76 6.11 -2.05 -8.63
CA ASP A 76 7.07 -2.98 -9.21
C ASP A 76 7.31 -4.10 -8.20
N PRO A 77 6.71 -5.29 -8.39
CA PRO A 77 6.78 -6.35 -7.39
C PRO A 77 8.14 -7.02 -7.26
N LEU A 78 9.06 -6.73 -8.16
CA LEU A 78 10.43 -7.28 -8.12
C LEU A 78 11.43 -6.32 -7.48
N SER A 79 11.03 -5.08 -7.22
CA SER A 79 11.92 -4.08 -6.65
C SER A 79 12.07 -4.25 -5.14
N ILE A 80 13.29 -4.08 -4.66
CA ILE A 80 13.63 -4.22 -3.24
C ILE A 80 13.91 -2.82 -2.67
N ASN A 81 13.17 -2.43 -1.64
CA ASN A 81 13.33 -1.15 -0.94
C ASN A 81 13.33 0.07 -1.89
N LYS A 82 12.54 -0.01 -2.96
CA LYS A 82 12.51 1.04 -3.97
C LYS A 82 11.24 0.96 -4.79
N GLN A 83 10.65 2.11 -5.12
CA GLN A 83 9.56 2.21 -6.09
C GLN A 83 9.80 3.45 -6.95
N GLY A 84 10.05 3.24 -8.24
CA GLY A 84 10.39 4.32 -9.14
C GLY A 84 11.64 5.07 -8.65
N PRO A 85 11.60 6.41 -8.58
CA PRO A 85 12.73 7.20 -8.10
C PRO A 85 12.90 7.19 -6.58
N ASP A 86 11.93 6.65 -5.84
CA ASP A 86 11.96 6.64 -4.37
C ASP A 86 12.73 5.41 -3.88
N ALA A 87 13.85 5.64 -3.22
CA ALA A 87 14.71 4.57 -2.71
C ALA A 87 14.85 4.66 -1.18
N GLY A 88 14.85 3.50 -0.51
CA GLY A 88 14.96 3.38 0.93
C GLY A 88 13.96 2.36 1.48
N ARG A 89 14.24 1.85 2.69
CA ARG A 89 13.35 0.86 3.33
C ARG A 89 11.92 1.36 3.51
N GLN A 90 11.72 2.67 3.67
CA GLN A 90 10.39 3.25 3.81
C GLN A 90 9.54 3.13 2.55
N TYR A 91 10.15 2.89 1.41
CA TYR A 91 9.45 2.76 0.13
C TYR A 91 9.33 1.32 -0.35
N ARG A 92 9.62 0.35 0.53
CA ARG A 92 9.47 -1.05 0.17
C ARG A 92 7.99 -1.42 0.03
N THR A 93 7.72 -2.49 -0.71
CA THR A 93 6.37 -3.00 -0.92
C THR A 93 5.99 -4.00 0.17
N GLY A 94 4.71 -4.03 0.52
CA GLY A 94 4.23 -4.94 1.54
C GLY A 94 2.72 -5.07 1.55
N ILE A 95 2.25 -6.26 1.89
CA ILE A 95 0.84 -6.56 2.14
C ILE A 95 0.78 -7.02 3.59
N TYR A 96 0.20 -6.18 4.45
CA TYR A 96 0.15 -6.45 5.88
C TYR A 96 -1.28 -6.77 6.28
N TYR A 97 -1.52 -8.03 6.62
CA TYR A 97 -2.87 -8.52 6.89
C TYR A 97 -3.28 -8.29 8.35
N THR A 98 -4.60 -8.24 8.56
CA THR A 98 -5.19 -8.03 9.88
C THR A 98 -5.78 -9.31 10.47
N SER A 99 -5.99 -10.34 9.65
CA SER A 99 -6.54 -11.63 10.10
C SER A 99 -6.06 -12.75 9.20
N GLU A 100 -6.04 -13.96 9.76
CA GLU A 100 -5.56 -15.13 9.01
C GLU A 100 -6.41 -15.48 7.80
N ASN A 101 -7.71 -15.13 7.82
CA ASN A 101 -8.58 -15.42 6.68
C ASN A 101 -8.23 -14.61 5.42
N GLN A 102 -7.39 -13.60 5.56
CA GLN A 102 -6.90 -12.83 4.41
C GLN A 102 -5.73 -13.50 3.70
N ILE A 103 -5.02 -14.40 4.37
CA ILE A 103 -3.79 -15.01 3.86
C ILE A 103 -4.04 -15.80 2.57
N GLU A 104 -5.13 -16.54 2.50
CA GLU A 104 -5.45 -17.33 1.30
C GLU A 104 -5.66 -16.45 0.08
N SER A 105 -6.42 -15.37 0.21
CA SER A 105 -6.64 -14.42 -0.88
C SER A 105 -5.33 -13.77 -1.33
N ILE A 106 -4.48 -13.40 -0.38
CA ILE A 106 -3.16 -12.81 -0.66
C ILE A 106 -2.31 -13.81 -1.45
N LYS A 107 -2.26 -15.05 -0.97
CA LYS A 107 -1.48 -16.10 -1.62
C LYS A 107 -1.96 -16.36 -3.06
N ASN A 108 -3.28 -16.41 -3.25
CA ASN A 108 -3.85 -16.65 -4.58
C ASN A 108 -3.42 -15.59 -5.59
N VAL A 109 -3.44 -14.32 -5.17
CA VAL A 109 -3.03 -13.22 -6.05
C VAL A 109 -1.52 -13.27 -6.33
N ILE A 110 -0.72 -13.51 -5.29
CA ILE A 110 0.74 -13.61 -5.44
C ILE A 110 1.12 -14.75 -6.38
N ASP A 111 0.48 -15.90 -6.25
CA ASP A 111 0.75 -17.05 -7.13
C ASP A 111 0.49 -16.71 -8.60
N LYS A 112 -0.60 -15.98 -8.88
CA LYS A 112 -0.91 -15.52 -10.24
C LYS A 112 0.13 -14.55 -10.77
N VAL A 113 0.57 -13.62 -9.94
CA VAL A 113 1.57 -12.63 -10.33
C VAL A 113 2.92 -13.29 -10.59
N GLU A 114 3.35 -14.19 -9.71
CA GLU A 114 4.62 -14.90 -9.88
C GLU A 114 4.61 -15.80 -11.12
N GLU A 115 3.49 -16.44 -11.40
CA GLU A 115 3.35 -17.25 -12.61
C GLU A 115 3.44 -16.38 -13.87
N LYS A 116 2.78 -15.23 -13.87
CA LYS A 116 2.81 -14.30 -15.01
C LYS A 116 4.21 -13.74 -15.24
N LEU A 117 4.90 -13.37 -14.17
CA LEU A 117 6.24 -12.80 -14.24
C LEU A 117 7.34 -13.85 -14.38
N LYS A 118 7.02 -15.13 -14.09
CA LYS A 118 7.98 -16.23 -14.04
C LYS A 118 9.16 -15.93 -13.11
N ASN A 119 8.84 -15.31 -11.96
CA ASN A 119 9.84 -14.89 -10.98
C ASN A 119 9.17 -14.73 -9.61
N LYS A 120 9.96 -14.89 -8.54
CA LYS A 120 9.50 -14.61 -7.19
C LYS A 120 9.43 -13.11 -6.96
N ILE A 121 8.40 -12.66 -6.26
CA ILE A 121 8.23 -11.24 -5.95
C ILE A 121 8.96 -10.87 -4.66
N ALA A 122 9.26 -9.57 -4.52
CA ALA A 122 9.94 -9.02 -3.35
C ALA A 122 8.99 -8.37 -2.33
N VAL A 123 7.67 -8.49 -2.55
CA VAL A 123 6.66 -7.90 -1.67
C VAL A 123 6.64 -8.64 -0.34
N GLU A 124 6.74 -7.91 0.78
CA GLU A 124 6.58 -8.51 2.11
C GLU A 124 5.14 -8.94 2.32
N VAL A 125 4.93 -10.09 2.98
CA VAL A 125 3.60 -10.53 3.40
C VAL A 125 3.73 -10.90 4.87
N GLU A 126 3.20 -10.03 5.73
CA GLU A 126 3.34 -10.17 7.19
C GLU A 126 2.08 -9.68 7.88
N PRO A 127 1.85 -10.07 9.15
CA PRO A 127 0.81 -9.41 9.95
C PRO A 127 1.17 -7.95 10.15
N ILE A 128 0.16 -7.10 10.24
CA ILE A 128 0.37 -5.68 10.57
C ILE A 128 0.96 -5.58 11.99
N ARG A 129 1.99 -4.76 12.17
CA ARG A 129 2.56 -4.49 13.48
C ARG A 129 3.12 -3.06 13.53
N ASN A 130 3.20 -2.50 14.72
CA ASN A 130 3.82 -1.20 14.97
C ASN A 130 3.30 -0.09 14.03
N TYR A 131 1.99 -0.11 13.76
CA TYR A 131 1.40 0.89 12.89
C TYR A 131 1.25 2.22 13.63
N GLN A 132 1.73 3.29 13.00
CA GLN A 132 1.63 4.65 13.49
C GLN A 132 0.95 5.50 12.42
N THR A 133 -0.17 6.15 12.76
CA THR A 133 -0.82 7.09 11.85
C THR A 133 0.15 8.22 11.51
N ALA A 134 0.28 8.54 10.23
CA ALA A 134 1.16 9.61 9.79
C ALA A 134 0.58 10.98 10.16
N GLU A 135 1.46 11.97 10.17
CA GLU A 135 1.11 13.35 10.48
C GLU A 135 -0.03 13.84 9.58
N GLU A 136 -0.86 14.74 10.12
CA GLU A 136 -2.07 15.23 9.42
C GLU A 136 -1.75 15.82 8.05
N TYR A 137 -0.60 16.47 7.89
CA TYR A 137 -0.25 17.10 6.61
C TYR A 137 -0.03 16.08 5.49
N HIS A 138 0.19 14.79 5.81
CA HIS A 138 0.28 13.72 4.81
C HIS A 138 -1.08 13.14 4.42
N GLN A 139 -2.11 13.32 5.26
CA GLN A 139 -3.41 12.71 4.99
C GLN A 139 -4.09 13.39 3.80
N LYS A 140 -4.56 12.59 2.82
CA LYS A 140 -5.20 13.10 1.60
C LYS A 140 -4.34 14.15 0.86
N TYR A 141 -3.02 13.96 0.89
CA TYR A 141 -2.07 14.94 0.39
C TYR A 141 -2.34 15.36 -1.06
N LEU A 142 -2.57 14.40 -1.96
CA LEU A 142 -2.81 14.72 -3.38
C LEU A 142 -4.18 15.34 -3.64
N ASP A 143 -5.16 15.15 -2.75
CA ASP A 143 -6.43 15.87 -2.83
C ASP A 143 -6.25 17.34 -2.43
N LYS A 144 -5.40 17.61 -1.44
CA LYS A 144 -5.05 18.97 -1.00
C LYS A 144 -4.08 19.65 -1.96
N HIS A 145 -3.22 18.86 -2.61
CA HIS A 145 -2.16 19.34 -3.49
C HIS A 145 -2.18 18.56 -4.80
N PRO A 146 -3.12 18.84 -5.73
CA PRO A 146 -3.26 18.03 -6.95
C PRO A 146 -2.03 18.00 -7.84
N GLY A 147 -1.15 19.02 -7.76
CA GLY A 147 0.12 19.05 -8.48
C GLY A 147 1.29 18.43 -7.73
N GLY A 148 1.04 17.79 -6.58
CA GLY A 148 2.09 17.20 -5.76
C GLY A 148 2.75 15.99 -6.43
N TYR A 149 3.90 15.61 -5.86
CA TYR A 149 4.68 14.48 -6.37
C TYR A 149 3.89 13.16 -6.33
N CYS A 150 3.95 12.40 -7.42
CA CYS A 150 3.37 11.07 -7.48
C CYS A 150 4.18 10.20 -8.44
N HIS A 151 4.55 8.98 -8.00
CA HIS A 151 5.26 8.02 -8.83
C HIS A 151 4.32 7.16 -9.69
N ILE A 152 3.01 7.27 -9.48
CA ILE A 152 1.98 6.50 -10.19
C ILE A 152 1.52 7.31 -11.40
N ARG A 153 1.33 6.63 -12.54
CA ARG A 153 0.85 7.31 -13.77
C ARG A 153 -0.54 7.90 -13.55
N ARG A 154 -0.79 9.07 -14.12
CA ARG A 154 -2.06 9.79 -13.92
C ARG A 154 -3.28 9.03 -14.42
N ASP A 155 -3.14 8.22 -15.47
CA ASP A 155 -4.26 7.43 -15.99
C ASP A 155 -4.77 6.37 -14.99
N MET A 156 -3.96 6.00 -14.00
CA MET A 156 -4.36 5.07 -12.95
C MET A 156 -5.38 5.65 -11.96
N PHE A 157 -5.58 6.96 -11.95
CA PHE A 157 -6.52 7.59 -11.01
C PHE A 157 -7.95 7.70 -11.54
N HIS A 158 -8.25 7.16 -12.72
CA HIS A 158 -9.55 7.26 -13.37
C HIS A 158 -10.09 5.91 -13.83
N LEU A 159 -9.77 4.84 -13.11
CA LEU A 159 -10.17 3.48 -13.49
C LEU A 159 -11.67 3.22 -13.32
N GLU A 160 -12.35 4.04 -12.49
CA GLU A 160 -13.79 3.95 -12.26
C GLU A 160 -14.60 4.93 -13.12
N ASP A 161 -13.95 5.76 -13.91
CA ASP A 161 -14.61 6.76 -14.77
C ASP A 161 -15.24 6.13 -16.00
#